data_0fb64e7950952b05500086de350920f2
#
_entry.id   0fb64e7950952b05500086de350920f2
#
_cell.length_a   1.000
_cell.length_b   1.000
_cell.length_c   1.000
_cell.angle_alpha   90.00
_cell.angle_beta   90.00
_cell.angle_gamma   90.00
#
_symmetry.space_group_name_H-M   'P 1'
#
loop_
_entity.id
_entity.type
_entity.pdbx_description
1 polymer ?
#
loop_
_entity_poly.entity_id
_entity_poly.type
_entity_poly.pdbx_seq_one_letter_code
_entity_poly.pdbx_strand_id
1 'polypeptide(L)'
;MSGIDLRAADPRVRLAGIVDLTAMARGSLTERLPAWARAQLVDPAIGFVSSMPSGGRLEFVTDSTTIELEAVFTRLEYGGVTPHTATIDLVVDGEVAGSEALTATDVIRFPDRTSLDFEMVHTDPSVIRFDGLAAGRKHVEVWLAQNATAMLRELRLDDNATVEAPPPSERRRWVHYGSSISHCMEAEHPTGTWPAVAARAAGVDLYSLGLAGQCQVDQFAARTIRDLPADLISLKLGINVVNADAMRERAFVPAVHGLLDTLRDGQPDPPIVVISPILCPAAEDHSGPTLPNLDGRFDVVERPDALTVGALSLE
;
A
#
# COMPACT_ATOMS: atom_id res chain seq x y z
N MET A 1 -4.88 -30.65 5.43
CA MET A 1 -3.93 -29.57 5.10
C MET A 1 -3.11 -29.23 6.32
N SER A 2 -1.81 -28.98 6.14
CA SER A 2 -0.90 -28.51 7.21
C SER A 2 -0.89 -26.99 7.25
N GLY A 3 -0.94 -26.41 8.45
CA GLY A 3 -1.02 -24.97 8.66
C GLY A 3 0.29 -24.32 9.14
N ILE A 4 0.56 -23.10 8.72
CA ILE A 4 1.60 -22.22 9.22
C ILE A 4 0.90 -21.03 9.88
N ASP A 5 1.14 -20.83 11.18
CA ASP A 5 0.59 -19.67 11.90
C ASP A 5 1.31 -18.38 11.45
N LEU A 6 0.58 -17.50 10.81
CA LEU A 6 1.07 -16.19 10.33
C LEU A 6 0.82 -15.05 11.33
N ARG A 7 0.33 -15.36 12.53
CA ARG A 7 0.20 -14.35 13.60
C ARG A 7 1.55 -13.91 14.16
N ALA A 8 2.60 -14.62 13.82
CA ALA A 8 3.99 -14.23 14.01
C ALA A 8 4.78 -14.48 12.71
N ALA A 9 5.93 -13.83 12.58
CA ALA A 9 6.81 -14.09 11.43
C ALA A 9 7.27 -15.55 11.46
N ASP A 10 7.06 -16.26 10.36
CA ASP A 10 7.58 -17.62 10.16
C ASP A 10 8.78 -17.56 9.20
N PRO A 11 9.93 -18.14 9.53
CA PRO A 11 11.13 -18.06 8.70
C PRO A 11 10.98 -18.72 7.32
N ARG A 12 9.96 -19.56 7.12
CA ARG A 12 9.67 -20.20 5.84
C ARG A 12 8.89 -19.30 4.88
N VAL A 13 8.26 -18.20 5.39
CA VAL A 13 7.45 -17.28 4.61
C VAL A 13 8.05 -15.88 4.70
N ARG A 14 8.55 -15.36 3.59
CA ARG A 14 9.02 -13.98 3.49
C ARG A 14 7.86 -13.03 3.29
N LEU A 15 7.79 -11.97 4.10
CA LEU A 15 6.85 -10.86 3.91
C LEU A 15 7.56 -9.78 3.08
N ALA A 16 7.30 -9.73 1.79
CA ALA A 16 7.88 -8.72 0.91
C ALA A 16 6.96 -7.50 0.81
N GLY A 17 7.53 -6.30 0.86
CA GLY A 17 6.77 -5.04 0.88
C GLY A 17 6.04 -4.75 2.21
N ILE A 18 6.26 -5.56 3.24
CA ILE A 18 5.73 -5.46 4.61
C ILE A 18 6.92 -5.43 5.56
N VAL A 19 6.98 -4.48 6.48
CA VAL A 19 8.14 -4.32 7.39
C VAL A 19 7.86 -4.77 8.81
N ASP A 20 6.59 -4.88 9.19
CA ASP A 20 6.21 -5.24 10.55
C ASP A 20 4.86 -5.95 10.59
N LEU A 21 4.60 -6.66 11.68
CA LEU A 21 3.32 -7.27 12.01
C LEU A 21 2.88 -6.78 13.38
N THR A 22 1.72 -6.15 13.45
CA THR A 22 1.12 -5.71 14.71
C THR A 22 0.13 -6.75 15.21
N ALA A 23 0.40 -7.37 16.36
CA ALA A 23 -0.50 -8.34 16.96
C ALA A 23 -1.84 -7.70 17.34
N MET A 24 -2.93 -8.26 16.83
CA MET A 24 -4.30 -7.83 17.09
C MET A 24 -5.14 -9.02 17.57
N ALA A 25 -6.32 -8.76 18.13
CA ALA A 25 -7.18 -9.83 18.66
C ALA A 25 -7.60 -10.86 17.59
N ARG A 26 -7.70 -10.44 16.32
CA ARG A 26 -8.21 -11.28 15.22
C ARG A 26 -7.14 -11.77 14.24
N GLY A 27 -5.87 -11.45 14.46
CA GLY A 27 -4.74 -11.82 13.58
C GLY A 27 -3.59 -10.86 13.76
N SER A 28 -2.61 -10.86 12.87
CA SER A 28 -1.53 -9.88 12.84
C SER A 28 -1.65 -8.95 11.66
N LEU A 29 -1.85 -7.67 11.94
CA LEU A 29 -2.00 -6.61 10.96
C LEU A 29 -0.67 -6.38 10.23
N THR A 30 -0.72 -6.40 8.91
CA THR A 30 0.43 -6.08 8.07
C THR A 30 0.71 -4.59 8.07
N GLU A 31 1.98 -4.22 8.18
CA GLU A 31 2.40 -2.82 8.27
C GLU A 31 3.47 -2.48 7.25
N ARG A 32 3.27 -1.40 6.51
CA ARG A 32 4.27 -0.85 5.59
C ARG A 32 5.16 0.22 6.22
N LEU A 33 4.86 0.63 7.44
CA LEU A 33 5.67 1.55 8.25
C LEU A 33 6.17 0.83 9.50
N PRO A 34 7.43 1.02 9.91
CA PRO A 34 7.95 0.45 11.15
C PRO A 34 7.27 1.05 12.38
N ALA A 35 7.29 0.33 13.52
CA ALA A 35 6.59 0.73 14.74
C ALA A 35 6.93 2.15 15.22
N TRP A 36 8.21 2.57 15.13
CA TRP A 36 8.61 3.92 15.51
C TRP A 36 8.02 5.01 14.63
N ALA A 37 7.80 4.74 13.33
CA ALA A 37 7.15 5.67 12.41
C ALA A 37 5.66 5.77 12.72
N ARG A 38 5.00 4.63 12.95
CA ARG A 38 3.58 4.60 13.33
C ARG A 38 3.29 5.36 14.62
N ALA A 39 4.20 5.34 15.59
CA ALA A 39 4.08 6.11 16.83
C ALA A 39 4.09 7.64 16.64
N GLN A 40 4.44 8.13 15.44
CA GLN A 40 4.45 9.55 15.09
C GLN A 40 3.22 10.00 14.29
N LEU A 41 2.36 9.06 13.90
CA LEU A 41 1.16 9.37 13.13
C LEU A 41 0.14 10.09 14.02
N VAL A 42 -0.29 11.26 13.57
CA VAL A 42 -1.29 12.08 14.29
C VAL A 42 -2.69 11.91 13.71
N ASP A 43 -2.79 11.49 12.44
CA ASP A 43 -4.04 11.27 11.73
C ASP A 43 -4.31 9.75 11.63
N PRO A 44 -5.46 9.26 12.16
CA PRO A 44 -5.84 7.85 12.01
C PRO A 44 -5.92 7.37 10.56
N ALA A 45 -6.25 8.25 9.62
CA ALA A 45 -6.36 7.89 8.20
C ALA A 45 -5.03 7.41 7.61
N ILE A 46 -3.90 8.05 7.98
CA ILE A 46 -2.59 7.59 7.50
C ILE A 46 -2.21 6.24 8.14
N GLY A 47 -2.58 6.01 9.39
CA GLY A 47 -2.41 4.71 10.05
C GLY A 47 -3.15 3.60 9.31
N PHE A 48 -4.41 3.83 8.96
CA PHE A 48 -5.22 2.89 8.19
C PHE A 48 -4.65 2.64 6.79
N VAL A 49 -4.31 3.71 6.05
CA VAL A 49 -3.76 3.59 4.70
C VAL A 49 -2.40 2.89 4.69
N SER A 50 -1.54 3.14 5.69
CA SER A 50 -0.22 2.51 5.76
C SER A 50 -0.27 1.02 6.08
N SER A 51 -1.36 0.54 6.69
CA SER A 51 -1.60 -0.88 6.95
C SER A 51 -2.33 -1.62 5.82
N MET A 52 -2.75 -0.92 4.75
CA MET A 52 -3.15 -1.56 3.49
C MET A 52 -1.89 -2.02 2.75
N PRO A 53 -1.75 -3.32 2.43
CA PRO A 53 -0.50 -3.86 1.91
C PRO A 53 -0.32 -3.69 0.39
N SER A 54 -0.49 -2.46 -0.14
CA SER A 54 -0.23 -2.18 -1.56
C SER A 54 1.22 -2.54 -1.93
N GLY A 55 1.39 -3.53 -2.82
CA GLY A 55 2.68 -4.13 -3.17
C GLY A 55 3.18 -5.18 -2.16
N GLY A 56 2.44 -5.37 -1.06
CA GLY A 56 2.76 -6.37 -0.02
C GLY A 56 2.36 -7.78 -0.43
N ARG A 57 3.22 -8.75 -0.12
CA ARG A 57 2.99 -10.15 -0.49
C ARG A 57 3.70 -11.13 0.42
N LEU A 58 3.18 -12.35 0.49
CA LEU A 58 3.84 -13.49 1.10
C LEU A 58 4.61 -14.24 0.01
N GLU A 59 5.86 -14.60 0.27
CA GLU A 59 6.69 -15.35 -0.66
C GLU A 59 7.25 -16.60 0.02
N PHE A 60 7.15 -17.74 -0.66
CA PHE A 60 7.66 -19.02 -0.20
C PHE A 60 7.89 -19.97 -1.37
N VAL A 61 8.57 -21.08 -1.11
CA VAL A 61 8.76 -22.17 -2.08
C VAL A 61 8.02 -23.38 -1.58
N THR A 62 7.23 -24.03 -2.44
CA THR A 62 6.44 -25.20 -2.07
C THR A 62 6.25 -26.14 -3.26
N ASP A 63 5.90 -27.40 -2.99
CA ASP A 63 5.41 -28.39 -3.95
C ASP A 63 3.89 -28.62 -3.85
N SER A 64 3.20 -27.90 -2.96
CA SER A 64 1.75 -28.00 -2.77
C SER A 64 0.98 -27.69 -4.05
N THR A 65 -0.11 -28.41 -4.27
CA THR A 65 -1.05 -28.19 -5.37
C THR A 65 -2.24 -27.34 -4.96
N THR A 66 -2.38 -27.09 -3.66
CA THR A 66 -3.41 -26.24 -3.07
C THR A 66 -2.80 -25.27 -2.06
N ILE A 67 -3.24 -24.03 -2.09
CA ILE A 67 -2.81 -22.97 -1.16
C ILE A 67 -4.07 -22.31 -0.59
N GLU A 68 -4.18 -22.23 0.74
CA GLU A 68 -5.21 -21.44 1.41
C GLU A 68 -4.57 -20.39 2.30
N LEU A 69 -5.08 -19.17 2.21
CA LEU A 69 -4.74 -18.08 3.13
C LEU A 69 -5.96 -17.72 3.97
N GLU A 70 -5.88 -17.86 5.29
CA GLU A 70 -6.87 -17.33 6.22
C GLU A 70 -6.42 -15.98 6.74
N ALA A 71 -7.24 -14.94 6.56
CA ALA A 71 -6.96 -13.59 7.02
C ALA A 71 -8.27 -12.82 7.27
N VAL A 72 -8.18 -11.74 8.06
CA VAL A 72 -9.25 -10.76 8.20
C VAL A 72 -8.89 -9.52 7.41
N PHE A 73 -9.75 -9.12 6.50
CA PHE A 73 -9.57 -7.92 5.69
C PHE A 73 -10.57 -6.86 6.12
N THR A 74 -10.13 -5.60 6.20
CA THR A 74 -11.02 -4.48 6.53
C THR A 74 -10.98 -3.44 5.41
N ARG A 75 -12.16 -3.01 4.95
CA ARG A 75 -12.36 -2.04 3.87
C ARG A 75 -13.05 -0.79 4.37
N LEU A 76 -12.85 0.32 3.64
CA LEU A 76 -13.65 1.53 3.80
C LEU A 76 -14.84 1.49 2.85
N GLU A 77 -16.01 1.88 3.34
CA GLU A 77 -17.23 2.05 2.57
C GLU A 77 -17.83 3.43 2.88
N TYR A 78 -18.15 4.18 1.85
CA TYR A 78 -18.81 5.47 1.97
C TYR A 78 -20.20 5.39 1.36
N GLY A 79 -21.21 5.88 2.07
CA GLY A 79 -22.60 5.85 1.61
C GLY A 79 -22.73 6.42 0.19
N GLY A 80 -23.46 5.69 -0.67
CA GLY A 80 -23.67 6.06 -2.08
C GLY A 80 -22.50 5.72 -3.02
N VAL A 81 -21.39 5.14 -2.54
CA VAL A 81 -20.25 4.73 -3.36
C VAL A 81 -20.10 3.22 -3.30
N THR A 82 -20.13 2.55 -4.46
CA THR A 82 -19.80 1.14 -4.55
C THR A 82 -18.29 0.96 -4.46
N PRO A 83 -17.76 0.29 -3.44
CA PRO A 83 -16.32 0.08 -3.34
C PRO A 83 -15.83 -0.91 -4.40
N HIS A 84 -14.62 -0.69 -4.91
CA HIS A 84 -13.96 -1.66 -5.80
C HIS A 84 -13.78 -3.00 -5.10
N THR A 85 -13.92 -4.09 -5.85
CA THR A 85 -13.68 -5.44 -5.31
C THR A 85 -12.23 -5.55 -4.82
N ALA A 86 -12.04 -6.10 -3.65
CA ALA A 86 -10.71 -6.44 -3.16
C ALA A 86 -10.37 -7.87 -3.61
N THR A 87 -9.16 -8.06 -4.11
CA THR A 87 -8.69 -9.33 -4.65
C THR A 87 -7.34 -9.72 -4.07
N ILE A 88 -7.06 -11.00 -4.07
CA ILE A 88 -5.75 -11.59 -3.77
C ILE A 88 -5.28 -12.27 -5.04
N ASP A 89 -4.05 -11.98 -5.45
CA ASP A 89 -3.45 -12.63 -6.61
C ASP A 89 -2.43 -13.68 -6.18
N LEU A 90 -2.43 -14.79 -6.90
CA LEU A 90 -1.39 -15.80 -6.82
C LEU A 90 -0.44 -15.67 -8.01
N VAL A 91 0.84 -15.56 -7.74
CA VAL A 91 1.90 -15.60 -8.74
C VAL A 91 2.73 -16.86 -8.49
N VAL A 92 2.94 -17.64 -9.53
CA VAL A 92 3.75 -18.87 -9.50
C VAL A 92 4.87 -18.73 -10.53
N ASP A 93 6.12 -18.87 -10.08
CA ASP A 93 7.32 -18.76 -10.90
C ASP A 93 7.36 -17.49 -11.77
N GLY A 94 6.81 -16.37 -11.23
CA GLY A 94 6.76 -15.06 -11.88
C GLY A 94 5.51 -14.79 -12.71
N GLU A 95 4.67 -15.79 -12.97
CA GLU A 95 3.44 -15.65 -13.77
C GLU A 95 2.20 -15.61 -12.87
N VAL A 96 1.20 -14.78 -13.22
CA VAL A 96 -0.07 -14.72 -12.50
C VAL A 96 -0.85 -16.01 -12.79
N ALA A 97 -0.99 -16.85 -11.75
CA ALA A 97 -1.64 -18.16 -11.83
C ALA A 97 -3.14 -18.11 -11.44
N GLY A 98 -3.56 -17.10 -10.69
CA GLY A 98 -4.95 -16.94 -10.27
C GLY A 98 -5.19 -15.62 -9.54
N SER A 99 -6.47 -15.27 -9.44
CA SER A 99 -6.95 -14.12 -8.68
C SER A 99 -8.28 -14.47 -8.03
N GLU A 100 -8.40 -14.23 -6.74
CA GLU A 100 -9.60 -14.54 -5.96
C GLU A 100 -10.15 -13.29 -5.30
N ALA A 101 -11.46 -13.06 -5.48
CA ALA A 101 -12.16 -11.95 -4.87
C ALA A 101 -12.44 -12.22 -3.39
N LEU A 102 -12.26 -11.22 -2.54
CA LEU A 102 -12.66 -11.28 -1.14
C LEU A 102 -14.19 -11.21 -1.02
N THR A 103 -14.80 -12.28 -0.54
CA THR A 103 -16.25 -12.40 -0.38
C THR A 103 -16.74 -11.96 1.00
N ALA A 104 -15.86 -11.98 2.01
CA ALA A 104 -16.13 -11.54 3.36
C ALA A 104 -15.05 -10.57 3.81
N THR A 105 -15.44 -9.35 4.18
CA THR A 105 -14.53 -8.32 4.71
C THR A 105 -15.21 -7.59 5.86
N ASP A 106 -14.44 -7.26 6.88
CA ASP A 106 -14.85 -6.22 7.82
C ASP A 106 -15.00 -4.91 7.06
N VAL A 107 -15.93 -4.08 7.50
CA VAL A 107 -16.21 -2.78 6.85
C VAL A 107 -16.24 -1.68 7.90
N ILE A 108 -15.49 -0.61 7.66
CA ILE A 108 -15.67 0.68 8.29
C ILE A 108 -16.58 1.48 7.37
N ARG A 109 -17.83 1.61 7.77
CA ARG A 109 -18.86 2.27 6.96
C ARG A 109 -19.11 3.68 7.44
N PHE A 110 -18.91 4.65 6.54
CA PHE A 110 -19.25 6.05 6.75
C PHE A 110 -20.58 6.36 6.04
N PRO A 111 -21.48 7.17 6.64
CA PRO A 111 -22.73 7.61 6.00
C PRO A 111 -22.48 8.32 4.65
N ASP A 112 -21.41 9.11 4.60
CA ASP A 112 -20.94 9.83 3.42
C ASP A 112 -19.44 10.14 3.54
N ARG A 113 -18.86 10.84 2.54
CA ARG A 113 -17.42 11.17 2.50
C ARG A 113 -17.00 12.31 3.44
N THR A 114 -17.95 13.01 4.07
CA THR A 114 -17.71 14.17 4.95
C THR A 114 -17.96 13.84 6.41
N SER A 115 -18.60 12.72 6.71
CA SER A 115 -18.91 12.27 8.07
C SER A 115 -17.65 11.79 8.78
N LEU A 116 -17.56 12.11 10.08
CA LEU A 116 -16.61 11.53 11.02
C LEU A 116 -17.21 10.34 11.78
N ASP A 117 -18.52 10.19 11.76
CA ASP A 117 -19.21 9.04 12.33
C ASP A 117 -19.08 7.82 11.44
N PHE A 118 -18.84 6.68 12.02
CA PHE A 118 -18.74 5.42 11.28
C PHE A 118 -19.31 4.25 12.07
N GLU A 119 -19.70 3.22 11.33
CA GLU A 119 -20.09 1.92 11.85
C GLU A 119 -19.00 0.90 11.51
N MET A 120 -18.64 0.03 12.48
CA MET A 120 -17.78 -1.12 12.22
C MET A 120 -18.63 -2.37 12.07
N VAL A 121 -18.57 -2.99 10.91
CA VAL A 121 -19.24 -4.27 10.61
C VAL A 121 -18.18 -5.36 10.56
N HIS A 122 -18.35 -6.40 11.38
CA HIS A 122 -17.42 -7.53 11.42
C HIS A 122 -17.99 -8.73 10.67
N THR A 123 -17.11 -9.47 10.02
CA THR A 123 -17.40 -10.76 9.38
C THR A 123 -16.48 -11.86 9.92
N ASP A 124 -16.76 -13.10 9.58
CA ASP A 124 -15.78 -14.16 9.82
C ASP A 124 -14.52 -13.96 8.98
N PRO A 125 -13.37 -14.52 9.39
CA PRO A 125 -12.16 -14.49 8.60
C PRO A 125 -12.38 -15.05 7.20
N SER A 126 -11.82 -14.40 6.19
CA SER A 126 -11.83 -14.91 4.81
C SER A 126 -10.84 -16.06 4.67
N VAL A 127 -11.25 -17.11 3.95
CA VAL A 127 -10.37 -18.16 3.47
C VAL A 127 -10.28 -18.04 1.94
N ILE A 128 -9.11 -17.70 1.46
CA ILE A 128 -8.81 -17.58 0.05
C ILE A 128 -8.10 -18.85 -0.39
N ARG A 129 -8.60 -19.51 -1.43
CA ARG A 129 -8.11 -20.81 -1.85
C ARG A 129 -7.77 -20.83 -3.34
N PHE A 130 -6.58 -21.34 -3.62
CA PHE A 130 -6.09 -21.61 -4.97
C PHE A 130 -5.82 -23.11 -5.10
N ASP A 131 -6.49 -23.76 -6.04
CA ASP A 131 -6.42 -25.19 -6.30
C ASP A 131 -5.83 -25.50 -7.68
N GLY A 132 -5.46 -26.76 -7.87
CA GLY A 132 -5.05 -27.27 -9.16
C GLY A 132 -3.71 -26.75 -9.68
N LEU A 133 -2.84 -26.31 -8.77
CA LEU A 133 -1.50 -25.87 -9.12
C LEU A 133 -0.68 -27.08 -9.61
N ALA A 134 0.29 -26.81 -10.48
CA ALA A 134 1.19 -27.85 -10.96
C ALA A 134 1.94 -28.51 -9.80
N ALA A 135 2.07 -29.82 -9.84
CA ALA A 135 2.90 -30.54 -8.87
C ALA A 135 4.38 -30.18 -9.06
N GLY A 136 5.17 -30.33 -7.97
CA GLY A 136 6.59 -30.05 -7.95
C GLY A 136 6.94 -28.69 -7.35
N ARG A 137 8.22 -28.51 -7.08
CA ARG A 137 8.76 -27.33 -6.41
C ARG A 137 8.57 -26.08 -7.25
N LYS A 138 7.96 -25.05 -6.68
CA LYS A 138 7.66 -23.76 -7.32
C LYS A 138 7.84 -22.59 -6.37
N HIS A 139 8.18 -21.44 -6.86
CA HIS A 139 8.19 -20.18 -6.12
C HIS A 139 6.78 -19.58 -6.16
N VAL A 140 6.26 -19.20 -5.03
CA VAL A 140 4.90 -18.68 -4.86
C VAL A 140 4.96 -17.28 -4.24
N GLU A 141 4.19 -16.35 -4.81
CA GLU A 141 3.90 -15.06 -4.24
C GLU A 141 2.37 -14.91 -4.08
N VAL A 142 1.90 -14.66 -2.86
CA VAL A 142 0.50 -14.32 -2.59
C VAL A 142 0.42 -12.81 -2.37
N TRP A 143 -0.04 -12.09 -3.39
CA TRP A 143 -0.16 -10.64 -3.37
C TRP A 143 -1.43 -10.22 -2.66
N LEU A 144 -1.30 -9.40 -1.61
CA LEU A 144 -2.40 -8.97 -0.76
C LEU A 144 -3.16 -7.79 -1.38
N ALA A 145 -4.45 -7.71 -1.07
CA ALA A 145 -5.34 -6.65 -1.57
C ALA A 145 -4.82 -5.25 -1.22
N GLN A 146 -4.65 -4.40 -2.22
CA GLN A 146 -4.15 -3.03 -2.04
C GLN A 146 -5.20 -2.07 -1.45
N ASN A 147 -6.49 -2.44 -1.48
CA ASN A 147 -7.62 -1.62 -1.06
C ASN A 147 -8.33 -2.14 0.22
N ALA A 148 -7.64 -2.98 0.98
CA ALA A 148 -8.08 -3.46 2.29
C ALA A 148 -6.88 -3.60 3.22
N THR A 149 -7.05 -3.40 4.53
CA THR A 149 -6.04 -3.85 5.49
C THR A 149 -6.07 -5.35 5.60
N ALA A 150 -4.97 -6.00 5.98
CA ALA A 150 -4.89 -7.45 6.11
C ALA A 150 -4.34 -7.86 7.48
N MET A 151 -5.13 -8.59 8.25
CA MET A 151 -4.69 -9.27 9.47
C MET A 151 -4.48 -10.75 9.16
N LEU A 152 -3.24 -11.16 9.02
CA LEU A 152 -2.86 -12.52 8.70
C LEU A 152 -3.15 -13.47 9.86
N ARG A 153 -3.58 -14.70 9.55
CA ARG A 153 -3.89 -15.74 10.52
C ARG A 153 -3.12 -17.02 10.24
N GLU A 154 -3.39 -17.67 9.12
CA GLU A 154 -2.83 -18.96 8.79
C GLU A 154 -2.65 -19.14 7.28
N LEU A 155 -1.56 -19.78 6.89
CA LEU A 155 -1.32 -20.30 5.54
C LEU A 155 -1.42 -21.82 5.60
N ARG A 156 -2.30 -22.41 4.80
CA ARG A 156 -2.48 -23.86 4.74
C ARG A 156 -2.08 -24.41 3.37
N LEU A 157 -1.43 -25.54 3.41
CA LEU A 157 -0.91 -26.26 2.24
C LEU A 157 -1.37 -27.72 2.29
N ASP A 158 -1.21 -28.48 1.20
CA ASP A 158 -1.49 -29.90 1.20
C ASP A 158 -0.71 -30.63 2.32
N ASP A 159 -1.32 -31.71 2.85
CA ASP A 159 -0.60 -32.54 3.84
C ASP A 159 0.69 -33.07 3.22
N ASN A 160 1.76 -32.98 3.98
CA ASN A 160 3.12 -33.38 3.60
C ASN A 160 3.77 -32.52 2.48
N ALA A 161 3.14 -31.43 2.03
CA ALA A 161 3.83 -30.50 1.14
C ALA A 161 5.01 -29.85 1.86
N THR A 162 6.08 -29.65 1.13
CA THR A 162 7.23 -28.89 1.61
C THR A 162 6.95 -27.41 1.59
N VAL A 163 7.49 -26.66 2.55
CA VAL A 163 7.50 -25.21 2.51
C VAL A 163 8.87 -24.71 2.99
N GLU A 164 9.46 -23.84 2.20
CA GLU A 164 10.80 -23.29 2.44
C GLU A 164 10.78 -21.78 2.18
N ALA A 165 11.65 -21.05 2.89
CA ALA A 165 11.91 -19.67 2.53
C ALA A 165 12.41 -19.57 1.10
N PRO A 166 12.00 -18.55 0.32
CA PRO A 166 12.61 -18.32 -0.97
C PRO A 166 14.10 -17.96 -0.78
N PRO A 167 14.96 -18.27 -1.74
CA PRO A 167 16.34 -17.81 -1.69
C PRO A 167 16.40 -16.29 -1.56
N PRO A 168 17.49 -15.71 -1.04
CA PRO A 168 17.70 -14.28 -1.05
C PRO A 168 17.47 -13.73 -2.47
N SER A 169 16.70 -12.66 -2.57
CA SER A 169 16.44 -12.05 -3.89
C SER A 169 17.71 -11.37 -4.40
N GLU A 170 18.10 -11.69 -5.64
CA GLU A 170 19.14 -11.00 -6.39
C GLU A 170 18.60 -9.80 -7.17
N ARG A 171 17.27 -9.57 -7.15
CA ARG A 171 16.61 -8.45 -7.82
C ARG A 171 17.00 -7.14 -7.14
N ARG A 172 17.16 -6.09 -7.93
CA ARG A 172 17.33 -4.73 -7.41
C ARG A 172 16.08 -4.31 -6.65
N ARG A 173 16.25 -3.58 -5.56
CA ARG A 173 15.16 -3.12 -4.68
C ARG A 173 14.75 -1.72 -5.06
N TRP A 174 13.50 -1.57 -5.42
CA TRP A 174 12.87 -0.30 -5.72
C TRP A 174 11.97 0.13 -4.58
N VAL A 175 12.31 1.23 -3.92
CA VAL A 175 11.45 1.87 -2.91
C VAL A 175 10.72 3.03 -3.57
N HIS A 176 9.39 3.02 -3.51
CA HIS A 176 8.53 4.03 -4.10
C HIS A 176 7.66 4.70 -3.05
N TYR A 177 7.64 6.04 -3.02
CA TYR A 177 6.78 6.85 -2.16
C TYR A 177 5.88 7.74 -3.01
N GLY A 178 4.57 7.80 -2.68
CA GLY A 178 3.62 8.61 -3.44
C GLY A 178 2.19 8.59 -2.86
N SER A 179 1.28 9.23 -3.58
CA SER A 179 -0.11 9.46 -3.22
C SER A 179 -1.03 8.25 -3.52
N SER A 180 -2.36 8.51 -3.62
CA SER A 180 -3.37 7.54 -4.09
C SER A 180 -3.05 6.99 -5.48
N ILE A 181 -2.48 7.81 -6.37
CA ILE A 181 -2.05 7.40 -7.71
C ILE A 181 -1.01 6.27 -7.63
N SER A 182 -0.19 6.26 -6.59
CA SER A 182 0.82 5.23 -6.32
C SER A 182 0.28 4.06 -5.50
N HIS A 183 -0.68 4.31 -4.63
CA HIS A 183 -1.38 3.27 -3.88
C HIS A 183 -2.27 2.42 -4.78
N CYS A 184 -2.95 3.04 -5.74
CA CYS A 184 -3.84 2.41 -6.72
C CYS A 184 -4.99 1.61 -6.09
N MET A 185 -5.72 2.18 -5.12
CA MET A 185 -6.85 1.49 -4.47
C MET A 185 -7.93 1.03 -5.48
N GLU A 186 -8.05 1.73 -6.62
CA GLU A 186 -9.02 1.45 -7.69
C GLU A 186 -8.51 0.42 -8.71
N ALA A 187 -7.28 -0.07 -8.59
CA ALA A 187 -6.80 -1.13 -9.47
C ALA A 187 -7.61 -2.41 -9.24
N GLU A 188 -7.92 -3.12 -10.31
CA GLU A 188 -8.71 -4.34 -10.31
C GLU A 188 -8.03 -5.46 -9.51
N HIS A 189 -6.68 -5.48 -9.55
CA HIS A 189 -5.85 -6.51 -8.94
C HIS A 189 -4.63 -5.92 -8.24
N PRO A 190 -4.10 -6.52 -7.18
CA PRO A 190 -2.89 -6.06 -6.51
C PRO A 190 -1.65 -6.10 -7.42
N THR A 191 -1.54 -7.10 -8.31
CA THR A 191 -0.47 -7.16 -9.33
C THR A 191 -0.68 -6.18 -10.49
N GLY A 192 -1.88 -5.60 -10.63
CA GLY A 192 -2.27 -4.62 -11.65
C GLY A 192 -2.06 -3.17 -11.22
N THR A 193 -1.64 -2.90 -9.98
CA THR A 193 -1.22 -1.54 -9.59
C THR A 193 -0.01 -1.13 -10.43
N TRP A 194 0.06 0.14 -10.90
CA TRP A 194 1.16 0.53 -11.80
C TRP A 194 2.56 0.29 -11.19
N PRO A 195 2.80 0.47 -9.86
CA PRO A 195 4.10 0.13 -9.30
C PRO A 195 4.40 -1.37 -9.37
N ALA A 196 3.40 -2.23 -9.14
CA ALA A 196 3.57 -3.68 -9.27
C ALA A 196 3.84 -4.10 -10.73
N VAL A 197 3.07 -3.54 -11.67
CA VAL A 197 3.29 -3.78 -13.12
C VAL A 197 4.70 -3.37 -13.54
N ALA A 198 5.13 -2.17 -13.15
CA ALA A 198 6.46 -1.66 -13.47
C ALA A 198 7.57 -2.51 -12.83
N ALA A 199 7.41 -2.89 -11.56
CA ALA A 199 8.37 -3.72 -10.85
C ALA A 199 8.52 -5.12 -11.48
N ARG A 200 7.40 -5.77 -11.80
CA ARG A 200 7.41 -7.08 -12.46
C ARG A 200 8.01 -7.02 -13.84
N ALA A 201 7.66 -6.01 -14.63
CA ALA A 201 8.23 -5.81 -15.98
C ALA A 201 9.73 -5.51 -15.94
N ALA A 202 10.20 -4.80 -14.93
CA ALA A 202 11.62 -4.48 -14.76
C ALA A 202 12.41 -5.57 -14.01
N GLY A 203 11.75 -6.59 -13.47
CA GLY A 203 12.39 -7.62 -12.65
C GLY A 203 13.02 -7.10 -11.36
N VAL A 204 12.37 -6.14 -10.70
CA VAL A 204 12.84 -5.53 -9.43
C VAL A 204 11.91 -5.89 -8.27
N ASP A 205 12.44 -5.88 -7.05
CA ASP A 205 11.67 -6.04 -5.83
C ASP A 205 11.08 -4.69 -5.41
N LEU A 206 9.75 -4.60 -5.39
CA LEU A 206 9.02 -3.39 -5.00
C LEU A 206 8.82 -3.32 -3.48
N TYR A 207 9.12 -2.17 -2.92
CA TYR A 207 8.60 -1.70 -1.65
C TYR A 207 7.78 -0.43 -1.89
N SER A 208 6.45 -0.53 -1.78
CA SER A 208 5.54 0.58 -2.07
C SER A 208 5.09 1.30 -0.81
N LEU A 209 5.37 2.59 -0.73
CA LEU A 209 4.78 3.55 0.19
C LEU A 209 3.81 4.48 -0.56
N GLY A 210 2.97 3.92 -1.43
CA GLY A 210 1.79 4.63 -1.93
C GLY A 210 0.82 4.86 -0.76
N LEU A 211 0.59 6.13 -0.37
CA LEU A 211 -0.24 6.52 0.76
C LEU A 211 -1.42 7.36 0.26
N ALA A 212 -2.54 6.69 -0.01
CA ALA A 212 -3.74 7.31 -0.58
C ALA A 212 -4.20 8.54 0.21
N GLY A 213 -4.21 9.72 -0.40
CA GLY A 213 -4.59 10.98 0.24
C GLY A 213 -3.58 11.53 1.26
N GLN A 214 -2.57 10.75 1.64
CA GLN A 214 -1.72 10.99 2.82
C GLN A 214 -0.24 11.25 2.50
N CYS A 215 0.13 11.42 1.23
CA CYS A 215 1.51 11.72 0.84
C CYS A 215 1.79 13.22 0.97
N GLN A 216 2.28 13.66 2.13
CA GLN A 216 2.47 15.08 2.45
C GLN A 216 3.93 15.45 2.79
N VAL A 217 4.90 14.80 2.10
CA VAL A 217 6.34 15.02 2.32
C VAL A 217 6.76 14.68 3.76
N ASP A 218 6.27 13.54 4.25
CA ASP A 218 6.36 13.14 5.64
C ASP A 218 7.77 12.73 6.05
N GLN A 219 8.28 13.29 7.14
CA GLN A 219 9.62 12.99 7.64
C GLN A 219 9.76 11.58 8.21
N PHE A 220 8.68 10.97 8.69
CA PHE A 220 8.69 9.56 9.08
C PHE A 220 8.84 8.64 7.85
N ALA A 221 8.23 9.01 6.69
CA ALA A 221 8.41 8.28 5.45
C ALA A 221 9.85 8.42 4.93
N ALA A 222 10.42 9.64 4.97
CA ALA A 222 11.81 9.89 4.61
C ALA A 222 12.77 8.99 5.41
N ARG A 223 12.61 8.93 6.74
CA ARG A 223 13.44 8.09 7.61
C ARG A 223 13.21 6.60 7.39
N THR A 224 11.96 6.19 7.12
CA THR A 224 11.66 4.80 6.75
C THR A 224 12.41 4.40 5.48
N ILE A 225 12.35 5.22 4.43
CA ILE A 225 13.06 4.96 3.17
C ILE A 225 14.57 4.97 3.37
N ARG A 226 15.10 5.92 4.15
CA ARG A 226 16.52 5.99 4.50
C ARG A 226 17.05 4.68 5.08
N ASP A 227 16.25 4.06 5.95
CA ASP A 227 16.65 2.86 6.71
C ASP A 227 16.34 1.55 5.96
N LEU A 228 15.58 1.61 4.86
CA LEU A 228 15.31 0.45 4.01
C LEU A 228 16.44 0.25 3.00
N PRO A 229 16.81 -0.99 2.71
CA PRO A 229 17.75 -1.25 1.62
C PRO A 229 17.09 -0.90 0.28
N ALA A 230 17.74 -0.04 -0.50
CA ALA A 230 17.27 0.40 -1.81
C ALA A 230 18.39 0.44 -2.85
N ASP A 231 18.08 0.04 -4.08
CA ASP A 231 18.94 0.19 -5.26
C ASP A 231 18.38 1.28 -6.21
N LEU A 232 17.12 1.67 -6.02
CA LEU A 232 16.42 2.76 -6.70
C LEU A 232 15.37 3.34 -5.76
N ILE A 233 15.26 4.65 -5.70
CA ILE A 233 14.22 5.36 -4.96
C ILE A 233 13.44 6.23 -5.93
N SER A 234 12.11 6.24 -5.83
CA SER A 234 11.26 7.19 -6.56
C SER A 234 10.24 7.84 -5.65
N LEU A 235 10.05 9.14 -5.83
CA LEU A 235 9.22 10.01 -5.00
C LEU A 235 8.23 10.73 -5.91
N LYS A 236 6.94 10.43 -5.80
CA LYS A 236 5.88 11.11 -6.54
C LYS A 236 5.13 12.04 -5.58
N LEU A 237 5.54 13.33 -5.57
CA LEU A 237 5.16 14.29 -4.56
C LEU A 237 4.25 15.39 -5.13
N GLY A 238 3.51 16.06 -4.23
CA GLY A 238 2.84 17.34 -4.47
C GLY A 238 1.30 17.26 -4.46
N ILE A 239 0.67 16.29 -5.13
CA ILE A 239 -0.79 16.27 -5.32
C ILE A 239 -1.57 16.32 -4.00
N ASN A 240 -1.17 15.58 -2.98
CA ASN A 240 -1.89 15.59 -1.70
C ASN A 240 -1.64 16.88 -0.90
N VAL A 241 -0.47 17.50 -1.07
CA VAL A 241 -0.17 18.81 -0.46
C VAL A 241 -1.06 19.89 -1.05
N VAL A 242 -1.21 19.91 -2.40
CA VAL A 242 -2.10 20.85 -3.09
C VAL A 242 -3.57 20.57 -2.74
N ASN A 243 -4.01 19.31 -2.87
CA ASN A 243 -5.41 18.93 -2.60
C ASN A 243 -5.88 19.25 -1.18
N ALA A 244 -5.00 19.13 -0.19
CA ALA A 244 -5.33 19.45 1.20
C ALA A 244 -5.02 20.92 1.58
N ASP A 245 -4.40 21.69 0.68
CA ASP A 245 -3.80 23.01 1.02
C ASP A 245 -2.90 22.92 2.28
N ALA A 246 -2.17 21.82 2.40
CA ALA A 246 -1.50 21.44 3.64
C ALA A 246 -0.26 22.29 3.92
N MET A 247 0.39 22.83 2.87
CA MET A 247 1.61 23.64 2.98
C MET A 247 1.57 24.83 2.03
N ARG A 248 2.25 25.90 2.43
CA ARG A 248 2.62 27.01 1.56
C ARG A 248 4.00 26.75 0.95
N GLU A 249 4.30 27.36 -0.18
CA GLU A 249 5.60 27.26 -0.87
C GLU A 249 6.78 27.41 0.11
N ARG A 250 6.70 28.40 1.01
CA ARG A 250 7.74 28.68 2.04
C ARG A 250 7.98 27.49 2.97
N ALA A 251 7.00 26.61 3.18
CA ALA A 251 7.14 25.42 4.03
C ALA A 251 7.43 24.17 3.16
N PHE A 252 6.82 24.07 1.99
CA PHE A 252 6.94 22.91 1.10
C PHE A 252 8.37 22.74 0.55
N VAL A 253 8.97 23.82 0.04
CA VAL A 253 10.32 23.75 -0.55
C VAL A 253 11.35 23.22 0.45
N PRO A 254 11.50 23.77 1.67
CA PRO A 254 12.44 23.20 2.64
C PRO A 254 12.02 21.82 3.16
N ALA A 255 10.74 21.46 3.17
CA ALA A 255 10.30 20.10 3.53
C ALA A 255 10.79 19.06 2.50
N VAL A 256 10.71 19.39 1.19
CA VAL A 256 11.25 18.54 0.12
C VAL A 256 12.77 18.42 0.23
N HIS A 257 13.48 19.53 0.47
CA HIS A 257 14.93 19.48 0.70
C HIS A 257 15.28 18.60 1.90
N GLY A 258 14.61 18.78 3.04
CA GLY A 258 14.84 17.97 4.23
C GLY A 258 14.54 16.50 4.03
N LEU A 259 13.52 16.15 3.22
CA LEU A 259 13.23 14.78 2.82
C LEU A 259 14.40 14.20 2.01
N LEU A 260 14.87 14.91 0.98
CA LEU A 260 15.96 14.46 0.12
C LEU A 260 17.29 14.34 0.90
N ASP A 261 17.61 15.30 1.77
CA ASP A 261 18.79 15.26 2.63
C ASP A 261 18.72 14.03 3.56
N THR A 262 17.57 13.80 4.20
CA THR A 262 17.36 12.62 5.07
C THR A 262 17.57 11.30 4.30
N LEU A 263 17.11 11.21 3.06
CA LEU A 263 17.35 10.04 2.22
C LEU A 263 18.84 9.85 1.94
N ARG A 264 19.55 10.92 1.57
CA ARG A 264 20.98 10.87 1.25
C ARG A 264 21.86 10.52 2.43
N ASP A 265 21.45 10.85 3.67
CA ASP A 265 22.17 10.47 4.88
C ASP A 265 22.33 8.95 5.03
N GLY A 266 21.34 8.15 4.63
CA GLY A 266 21.41 6.69 4.72
C GLY A 266 21.52 5.97 3.37
N GLN A 267 21.22 6.66 2.26
CA GLN A 267 21.20 6.15 0.90
C GLN A 267 22.04 7.05 -0.01
N PRO A 268 23.37 7.07 0.12
CA PRO A 268 24.23 7.99 -0.63
C PRO A 268 24.28 7.68 -2.13
N ASP A 269 24.22 6.41 -2.51
CA ASP A 269 24.48 5.94 -3.86
C ASP A 269 23.24 5.70 -4.74
N PRO A 270 22.10 5.16 -4.23
CA PRO A 270 20.96 4.85 -5.08
C PRO A 270 20.45 6.09 -5.85
N PRO A 271 20.13 5.97 -7.14
CA PRO A 271 19.46 7.04 -7.85
C PRO A 271 18.11 7.37 -7.19
N ILE A 272 17.82 8.68 -7.08
CA ILE A 272 16.53 9.18 -6.61
C ILE A 272 15.83 9.87 -7.79
N VAL A 273 14.64 9.39 -8.14
CA VAL A 273 13.79 9.99 -9.15
C VAL A 273 12.66 10.74 -8.46
N VAL A 274 12.61 12.06 -8.63
CA VAL A 274 11.50 12.89 -8.19
C VAL A 274 10.53 13.05 -9.36
N ILE A 275 9.25 12.69 -9.12
CA ILE A 275 8.20 12.70 -10.12
C ILE A 275 7.16 13.73 -9.69
N SER A 276 6.91 14.72 -10.56
CA SER A 276 5.84 15.71 -10.35
C SER A 276 4.47 15.03 -10.43
N PRO A 277 3.39 15.69 -9.95
CA PRO A 277 2.03 15.22 -10.16
C PRO A 277 1.72 15.02 -11.64
N ILE A 278 0.71 14.18 -11.92
CA ILE A 278 0.16 14.10 -13.27
C ILE A 278 -0.71 15.34 -13.54
N LEU A 279 -0.89 15.67 -14.80
CA LEU A 279 -1.78 16.75 -15.23
C LEU A 279 -3.19 16.58 -14.60
N CYS A 280 -3.62 17.59 -13.89
CA CYS A 280 -4.95 17.69 -13.31
C CYS A 280 -5.54 19.08 -13.64
N PRO A 281 -6.30 19.22 -14.73
CA PRO A 281 -6.74 20.54 -15.21
C PRO A 281 -7.43 21.40 -14.16
N ALA A 282 -8.12 20.79 -13.20
CA ALA A 282 -8.81 21.51 -12.13
C ALA A 282 -7.87 22.14 -11.09
N ALA A 283 -6.60 21.73 -11.03
CA ALA A 283 -5.63 22.16 -10.01
C ALA A 283 -4.34 22.72 -10.62
N GLU A 284 -4.25 22.84 -11.96
CA GLU A 284 -3.07 23.44 -12.60
C GLU A 284 -2.91 24.91 -12.21
N ASP A 285 -3.95 25.71 -12.45
CA ASP A 285 -3.96 27.15 -12.22
C ASP A 285 -4.58 27.54 -10.86
N HIS A 286 -5.04 26.58 -10.08
CA HIS A 286 -5.76 26.84 -8.84
C HIS A 286 -5.10 26.13 -7.66
N SER A 287 -4.90 26.88 -6.59
CA SER A 287 -4.47 26.28 -5.33
C SER A 287 -5.64 25.53 -4.66
N GLY A 288 -5.31 24.43 -3.96
CA GLY A 288 -6.30 23.75 -3.12
C GLY A 288 -6.93 24.64 -2.04
N PRO A 289 -7.79 24.10 -1.17
CA PRO A 289 -8.12 22.68 -1.11
C PRO A 289 -9.07 22.23 -2.22
N THR A 290 -9.09 20.93 -2.51
CA THR A 290 -10.07 20.30 -3.37
C THR A 290 -10.99 19.39 -2.55
N LEU A 291 -12.25 19.31 -2.92
CA LEU A 291 -13.23 18.42 -2.29
C LEU A 291 -13.77 17.42 -3.32
N PRO A 292 -13.99 16.16 -2.95
CA PRO A 292 -14.64 15.20 -3.82
C PRO A 292 -16.11 15.58 -4.02
N ASN A 293 -16.56 15.56 -5.27
CA ASN A 293 -17.97 15.74 -5.61
C ASN A 293 -18.72 14.42 -5.79
N LEU A 294 -20.03 14.50 -6.07
CA LEU A 294 -20.89 13.32 -6.23
C LEU A 294 -20.56 12.50 -7.48
N ASP A 295 -19.90 13.09 -8.48
CA ASP A 295 -19.49 12.42 -9.72
C ASP A 295 -18.14 11.70 -9.59
N GLY A 296 -17.56 11.67 -8.38
CA GLY A 296 -16.24 11.09 -8.13
C GLY A 296 -15.06 11.95 -8.61
N ARG A 297 -15.33 13.20 -8.99
CA ARG A 297 -14.31 14.20 -9.36
C ARG A 297 -13.95 15.06 -8.16
N PHE A 298 -12.96 15.92 -8.35
CA PHE A 298 -12.55 16.90 -7.35
C PHE A 298 -12.83 18.31 -7.85
N ASP A 299 -13.53 19.09 -7.02
CA ASP A 299 -13.76 20.50 -7.25
C ASP A 299 -12.81 21.34 -6.39
N VAL A 300 -12.28 22.42 -6.95
CA VAL A 300 -11.48 23.39 -6.21
C VAL A 300 -12.38 24.26 -5.36
N VAL A 301 -12.01 24.48 -4.12
CA VAL A 301 -12.72 25.41 -3.23
C VAL A 301 -12.23 26.83 -3.49
N GLU A 302 -13.08 27.66 -4.06
CA GLU A 302 -12.82 29.07 -4.32
C GLU A 302 -12.53 29.81 -3.00
N ARG A 303 -11.48 30.63 -2.99
CA ARG A 303 -11.05 31.43 -1.82
C ARG A 303 -10.65 32.84 -2.24
N PRO A 304 -10.78 33.83 -1.32
CA PRO A 304 -10.23 35.18 -1.56
C PRO A 304 -8.70 35.13 -1.77
N ASP A 305 -8.20 35.97 -2.67
CA ASP A 305 -6.76 36.06 -3.01
C ASP A 305 -5.85 36.22 -1.79
N ALA A 306 -6.30 36.95 -0.75
CA ALA A 306 -5.55 37.11 0.49
C ALA A 306 -5.27 35.78 1.22
N LEU A 307 -6.08 34.75 0.99
CA LEU A 307 -5.91 33.41 1.60
C LEU A 307 -5.10 32.46 0.71
N THR A 308 -4.80 32.84 -0.53
CA THR A 308 -4.04 32.03 -1.48
C THR A 308 -2.58 32.43 -1.61
N VAL A 309 -2.14 33.47 -0.89
CA VAL A 309 -0.74 33.92 -0.94
C VAL A 309 0.22 32.80 -0.55
N GLY A 310 1.10 32.44 -1.50
CA GLY A 310 2.07 31.34 -1.34
C GLY A 310 1.44 29.95 -1.29
N ALA A 311 0.16 29.79 -1.65
CA ALA A 311 -0.44 28.49 -1.85
C ALA A 311 0.15 27.82 -3.09
N LEU A 312 0.18 26.49 -3.09
CA LEU A 312 0.70 25.69 -4.20
C LEU A 312 -0.40 25.38 -5.20
N SER A 313 -0.05 25.42 -6.48
CA SER A 313 -0.79 24.79 -7.60
C SER A 313 0.01 23.61 -8.12
N LEU A 314 -0.45 22.98 -9.20
CA LEU A 314 0.28 21.89 -9.85
C LEU A 314 1.18 22.38 -10.99
N GLU A 315 1.07 23.65 -11.40
CA GLU A 315 1.92 24.30 -12.38
C GLU A 315 3.38 24.51 -11.90
#